data_6626981d6031f45403555102b3ea3dd2
#
_entry.id   6626981d6031f45403555102b3ea3dd2
#
_cell.length_a   1.000
_cell.length_b   1.000
_cell.length_c   1.000
_cell.angle_alpha   90.00
_cell.angle_beta   90.00
_cell.angle_gamma   90.00
#
_symmetry.space_group_name_H-M   'P 1'
#
loop_
_entity.id
_entity.type
_entity.pdbx_description
1 polymer ?
#
loop_
_entity_poly.entity_id
_entity_poly.type
_entity_poly.pdbx_seq_one_letter_code
_entity_poly.pdbx_strand_id
1 'polypeptide(L)'
;MMKSIARMKAVMIKEIRQLSRDRITFGMVVMIPLIQLLLFGFAINTDIRNIPVGVVDQSGSTAGRVITESVKVTQVVDVVETFATADQAEQAIQDGIVRAALILPSDLTQRMVQGRELGQWIVDGSDTM
;
A
#
# COMPACT_ATOMS: atom_id res chain seq x y z
N MET A 1 18.14 -44.98 -12.91
CA MET A 1 17.20 -43.96 -12.38
C MET A 1 16.43 -44.43 -11.15
N MET A 2 15.75 -45.55 -11.17
CA MET A 2 14.94 -46.01 -10.02
C MET A 2 15.77 -46.25 -8.75
N LYS A 3 17.01 -46.79 -8.85
CA LYS A 3 17.89 -46.99 -7.69
C LYS A 3 18.35 -45.67 -7.05
N SER A 4 18.52 -44.62 -7.84
CA SER A 4 18.92 -43.30 -7.34
C SER A 4 17.77 -42.63 -6.55
N ILE A 5 16.55 -42.74 -7.03
CA ILE A 5 15.34 -42.19 -6.35
C ILE A 5 15.08 -42.92 -5.05
N ALA A 6 15.24 -44.25 -5.05
CA ALA A 6 15.08 -45.04 -3.83
C ALA A 6 16.14 -44.70 -2.77
N ARG A 7 17.38 -44.46 -3.16
CA ARG A 7 18.44 -43.98 -2.26
C ARG A 7 18.14 -42.59 -1.71
N MET A 8 17.71 -41.69 -2.56
CA MET A 8 17.33 -40.32 -2.15
C MET A 8 16.18 -40.32 -1.15
N LYS A 9 15.16 -41.16 -1.41
CA LYS A 9 14.03 -41.34 -0.49
C LYS A 9 14.47 -41.93 0.86
N ALA A 10 15.35 -42.90 0.85
CA ALA A 10 15.87 -43.52 2.07
C ALA A 10 16.68 -42.52 2.92
N VAL A 11 17.53 -41.71 2.27
CA VAL A 11 18.31 -40.66 2.94
C VAL A 11 17.36 -39.61 3.53
N MET A 12 16.36 -39.17 2.77
CA MET A 12 15.38 -38.17 3.23
C MET A 12 14.59 -38.66 4.46
N ILE A 13 14.14 -39.92 4.46
CA ILE A 13 13.44 -40.51 5.61
C ILE A 13 14.37 -40.60 6.82
N LYS A 14 15.63 -40.98 6.62
CA LYS A 14 16.64 -41.02 7.67
C LYS A 14 16.86 -39.64 8.29
N GLU A 15 17.04 -38.62 7.46
CA GLU A 15 17.25 -37.23 7.92
C GLU A 15 16.03 -36.71 8.69
N ILE A 16 14.82 -36.98 8.20
CA ILE A 16 13.58 -36.57 8.89
C ILE A 16 13.46 -37.26 10.27
N ARG A 17 13.79 -38.56 10.37
CA ARG A 17 13.80 -39.27 11.65
C ARG A 17 14.88 -38.74 12.60
N GLN A 18 16.04 -38.41 12.09
CA GLN A 18 17.12 -37.83 12.88
C GLN A 18 16.73 -36.43 13.40
N LEU A 19 16.12 -35.60 12.57
CA LEU A 19 15.59 -34.30 12.97
C LEU A 19 14.50 -34.43 14.04
N SER A 20 13.59 -35.37 13.90
CA SER A 20 12.50 -35.58 14.88
C SER A 20 13.00 -36.07 16.25
N ARG A 21 14.18 -36.68 16.29
CA ARG A 21 14.80 -37.16 17.54
C ARG A 21 15.58 -36.05 18.25
N ASP A 22 16.09 -35.09 17.52
CA ASP A 22 16.74 -33.91 18.10
C ASP A 22 15.71 -32.78 18.32
N ARG A 23 15.19 -32.72 19.52
CA ARG A 23 14.14 -31.77 19.91
C ARG A 23 14.58 -30.31 19.74
N ILE A 24 15.86 -30.03 19.95
CA ILE A 24 16.37 -28.65 19.87
C ILE A 24 16.44 -28.20 18.40
N THR A 25 17.02 -29.04 17.53
CA THR A 25 17.11 -28.74 16.10
C THR A 25 15.73 -28.69 15.46
N PHE A 26 14.83 -29.61 15.82
CA PHE A 26 13.45 -29.62 15.36
C PHE A 26 12.72 -28.35 15.79
N GLY A 27 12.88 -27.94 17.03
CA GLY A 27 12.32 -26.70 17.55
C GLY A 27 12.79 -25.47 16.76
N MET A 28 14.08 -25.36 16.48
CA MET A 28 14.64 -24.27 15.70
C MET A 28 14.11 -24.25 14.26
N VAL A 29 14.07 -25.40 13.59
CA VAL A 29 13.60 -25.53 12.21
C VAL A 29 12.14 -25.13 12.06
N VAL A 30 11.32 -25.39 13.08
CA VAL A 30 9.88 -25.00 13.09
C VAL A 30 9.70 -23.57 13.59
N MET A 31 10.39 -23.18 14.65
CA MET A 31 10.18 -21.88 15.30
C MET A 31 10.71 -20.70 14.48
N ILE A 32 11.83 -20.86 13.78
CA ILE A 32 12.40 -19.76 12.97
C ILE A 32 11.45 -19.33 11.86
N PRO A 33 10.93 -20.22 10.99
CA PRO A 33 9.94 -19.83 9.99
C PRO A 33 8.65 -19.31 10.61
N LEU A 34 8.21 -19.85 11.74
CA LEU A 34 7.01 -19.39 12.43
C LEU A 34 7.16 -17.94 12.92
N ILE A 35 8.29 -17.61 13.55
CA ILE A 35 8.62 -16.26 13.99
C ILE A 35 8.72 -15.32 12.78
N GLN A 36 9.35 -15.75 11.70
CA GLN A 36 9.44 -14.97 10.46
C GLN A 36 8.04 -14.68 9.89
N LEU A 37 7.15 -15.67 9.84
CA LEU A 37 5.78 -15.48 9.37
C LEU A 37 5.01 -14.52 10.26
N LEU A 38 5.17 -14.59 11.57
CA LEU A 38 4.55 -13.65 12.50
C LEU A 38 5.08 -12.23 12.32
N LEU A 39 6.39 -12.07 12.21
CA LEU A 39 7.02 -10.76 12.01
C LEU A 39 6.61 -10.15 10.67
N PHE A 40 6.66 -10.91 9.59
CA PHE A 40 6.25 -10.43 8.27
C PHE A 40 4.74 -10.19 8.20
N GLY A 41 3.92 -11.06 8.78
CA GLY A 41 2.48 -10.86 8.87
C GLY A 41 2.11 -9.60 9.64
N PHE A 42 2.84 -9.30 10.71
CA PHE A 42 2.64 -8.08 11.49
C PHE A 42 3.20 -6.84 10.78
N ALA A 43 4.37 -6.96 10.13
CA ALA A 43 5.00 -5.86 9.39
C ALA A 43 4.25 -5.48 8.10
N ILE A 44 3.68 -6.48 7.40
CA ILE A 44 2.88 -6.25 6.18
C ILE A 44 1.49 -5.70 6.52
N ASN A 45 1.04 -5.89 7.75
CA ASN A 45 -0.22 -5.32 8.25
C ASN A 45 -0.08 -3.83 8.64
N THR A 46 0.96 -3.16 8.18
CA THR A 46 0.96 -1.70 8.09
C THR A 46 -0.01 -1.33 6.96
N ASP A 47 -1.29 -1.40 7.29
CA ASP A 47 -2.32 -0.78 6.48
C ASP A 47 -1.88 0.65 6.19
N ILE A 48 -1.52 0.91 4.94
CA ILE A 48 -1.35 2.26 4.45
C ILE A 48 -2.75 2.87 4.44
N ARG A 49 -3.17 3.30 5.61
CA ARG A 49 -4.44 3.99 5.83
C ARG A 49 -4.16 5.39 6.32
N ASN A 50 -5.09 6.29 6.04
CA ASN A 50 -5.03 7.66 6.51
C ASN A 50 -3.80 8.44 6.01
N ILE A 51 -3.43 8.26 4.73
CA ILE A 51 -2.44 9.14 4.11
C ILE A 51 -3.05 10.54 4.07
N PRO A 52 -2.45 11.53 4.73
CA PRO A 52 -2.97 12.88 4.71
C PRO A 52 -2.86 13.46 3.30
N VAL A 53 -3.99 13.78 2.70
CA VAL A 53 -4.04 14.38 1.37
C VAL A 53 -4.84 15.68 1.39
N GLY A 54 -4.47 16.57 0.48
CA GLY A 54 -5.22 17.77 0.18
C GLY A 54 -6.09 17.60 -1.06
N VAL A 55 -7.15 18.37 -1.16
CA VAL A 55 -7.99 18.45 -2.35
C VAL A 55 -8.05 19.90 -2.83
N VAL A 56 -7.81 20.12 -4.10
CA VAL A 56 -8.00 21.39 -4.79
C VAL A 56 -9.18 21.22 -5.74
N ASP A 57 -10.36 21.66 -5.34
CA ASP A 57 -11.54 21.62 -6.19
C ASP A 57 -11.73 22.98 -6.88
N GLN A 58 -11.26 23.09 -8.10
CA GLN A 58 -11.43 24.28 -8.92
C GLN A 58 -12.75 24.29 -9.69
N SER A 59 -13.48 23.16 -9.70
CA SER A 59 -14.72 23.03 -10.46
C SER A 59 -15.91 23.66 -9.73
N GLY A 60 -15.92 23.64 -8.39
CA GLY A 60 -17.06 24.06 -7.57
C GLY A 60 -18.35 23.30 -7.86
N SER A 61 -18.25 22.18 -8.59
CA SER A 61 -19.40 21.42 -9.09
C SER A 61 -19.82 20.30 -8.12
N THR A 62 -21.04 19.83 -8.30
CA THR A 62 -21.53 18.64 -7.58
C THR A 62 -20.65 17.41 -7.89
N ALA A 63 -20.15 17.29 -9.13
CA ALA A 63 -19.24 16.22 -9.52
C ALA A 63 -17.93 16.24 -8.70
N GLY A 64 -17.34 17.40 -8.51
CA GLY A 64 -16.15 17.57 -7.68
C GLY A 64 -16.37 17.13 -6.24
N ARG A 65 -17.51 17.47 -5.67
CA ARG A 65 -17.91 17.03 -4.31
C ARG A 65 -18.05 15.50 -4.23
N VAL A 66 -18.72 14.91 -5.19
CA VAL A 66 -18.92 13.45 -5.25
C VAL A 66 -17.57 12.73 -5.34
N ILE A 67 -16.66 13.21 -6.16
CA ILE A 67 -15.31 12.62 -6.27
C ILE A 67 -14.56 12.75 -4.94
N THR A 68 -14.58 13.91 -4.32
CA THR A 68 -13.92 14.13 -3.02
C THR A 68 -14.49 13.22 -1.93
N GLU A 69 -15.81 13.07 -1.86
CA GLU A 69 -16.45 12.15 -0.91
C GLU A 69 -16.13 10.68 -1.23
N SER A 70 -16.09 10.31 -2.50
CA SER A 70 -15.70 8.96 -2.91
C SER A 70 -14.28 8.63 -2.47
N VAL A 71 -13.36 9.58 -2.57
CA VAL A 71 -11.97 9.42 -2.12
C VAL A 71 -11.89 9.23 -0.61
N LYS A 72 -12.68 9.98 0.16
CA LYS A 72 -12.76 9.83 1.63
C LYS A 72 -13.26 8.45 2.06
N VAL A 73 -14.24 7.90 1.35
CA VAL A 73 -14.85 6.60 1.67
C VAL A 73 -13.88 5.44 1.47
N THR A 74 -12.84 5.59 0.64
CA THR A 74 -11.84 4.51 0.40
C THR A 74 -11.04 4.16 1.64
N GLN A 75 -10.97 5.05 2.65
CA GLN A 75 -10.17 4.90 3.87
C GLN A 75 -8.65 4.73 3.64
N VAL A 76 -8.21 4.75 2.41
CA VAL A 76 -6.78 4.72 2.05
C VAL A 76 -6.14 6.07 2.28
N VAL A 77 -6.87 7.13 1.97
CA VAL A 77 -6.45 8.52 2.13
C VAL A 77 -7.37 9.24 3.10
N ASP A 78 -6.80 10.16 3.85
CA ASP A 78 -7.52 11.07 4.73
C ASP A 78 -7.44 12.48 4.17
N VAL A 79 -8.57 13.02 3.74
CA VAL A 79 -8.64 14.40 3.23
C VAL A 79 -8.62 15.34 4.42
N VAL A 80 -7.43 15.83 4.76
CA VAL A 80 -7.23 16.69 5.94
C VAL A 80 -7.48 18.15 5.65
N GLU A 81 -7.30 18.58 4.38
CA GLU A 81 -7.46 20.00 4.03
C GLU A 81 -7.92 20.16 2.57
N THR A 82 -8.67 21.22 2.33
CA THR A 82 -9.08 21.64 0.99
C THR A 82 -8.45 22.98 0.67
N PHE A 83 -7.74 23.04 -0.45
CA PHE A 83 -7.03 24.23 -0.90
C PHE A 83 -7.80 24.94 -2.01
N ALA A 84 -7.65 26.25 -2.10
CA ALA A 84 -8.26 27.04 -3.15
C ALA A 84 -7.48 26.98 -4.46
N THR A 85 -6.16 26.81 -4.39
CA THR A 85 -5.25 26.79 -5.54
C THR A 85 -4.27 25.62 -5.47
N ALA A 86 -3.75 25.24 -6.64
CA ALA A 86 -2.72 24.21 -6.75
C ALA A 86 -1.43 24.61 -6.02
N ASP A 87 -1.06 25.90 -6.08
CA ASP A 87 0.15 26.42 -5.43
C ASP A 87 0.10 26.25 -3.91
N GLN A 88 -1.08 26.45 -3.30
CA GLN A 88 -1.27 26.23 -1.86
C GLN A 88 -1.12 24.75 -1.49
N ALA A 89 -1.63 23.86 -2.33
CA ALA A 89 -1.49 22.41 -2.14
C ALA A 89 -0.03 21.98 -2.27
N GLU A 90 0.69 22.51 -3.25
CA GLU A 90 2.12 22.25 -3.45
C GLU A 90 2.96 22.74 -2.26
N GLN A 91 2.65 23.93 -1.74
CA GLN A 91 3.28 24.45 -0.53
C GLN A 91 3.02 23.53 0.67
N ALA A 92 1.79 23.06 0.85
CA ALA A 92 1.44 22.15 1.93
C ALA A 92 2.16 20.80 1.83
N ILE A 93 2.44 20.34 0.62
CA ILE A 93 3.27 19.13 0.40
C ILE A 93 4.71 19.42 0.81
N GLN A 94 5.28 20.55 0.41
CA GLN A 94 6.64 20.95 0.79
C GLN A 94 6.81 21.11 2.31
N ASP A 95 5.78 21.64 2.97
CA ASP A 95 5.76 21.81 4.43
C ASP A 95 5.46 20.49 5.18
N GLY A 96 5.17 19.40 4.46
CA GLY A 96 4.88 18.09 5.05
C GLY A 96 3.52 17.98 5.72
N ILE A 97 2.60 18.93 5.48
CA ILE A 97 1.23 18.92 6.02
C ILE A 97 0.41 17.82 5.35
N VAL A 98 0.55 17.68 4.04
CA VAL A 98 -0.05 16.62 3.24
C VAL A 98 1.01 15.91 2.41
N ARG A 99 0.79 14.63 2.11
CA ARG A 99 1.71 13.83 1.28
C ARG A 99 1.37 13.86 -0.20
N ALA A 100 0.11 14.14 -0.50
CA ALA A 100 -0.37 14.25 -1.87
C ALA A 100 -1.51 15.25 -1.95
N ALA A 101 -1.78 15.73 -3.13
CA ALA A 101 -2.94 16.58 -3.39
C ALA A 101 -3.64 16.15 -4.67
N LEU A 102 -4.97 16.08 -4.61
CA LEU A 102 -5.82 15.84 -5.76
C LEU A 102 -6.30 17.18 -6.32
N ILE A 103 -6.00 17.45 -7.58
CA ILE A 103 -6.44 18.65 -8.26
C ILE A 103 -7.58 18.29 -9.20
N LEU A 104 -8.75 18.89 -8.97
CA LEU A 104 -9.92 18.78 -9.81
C LEU A 104 -10.03 20.06 -10.67
N PRO A 105 -9.94 19.96 -12.00
CA PRO A 105 -9.96 21.13 -12.87
C PRO A 105 -11.33 21.80 -12.92
N SER A 106 -11.37 23.06 -13.31
CA SER A 106 -12.60 23.85 -13.44
C SER A 106 -13.58 23.31 -14.49
N ASP A 107 -13.05 22.60 -15.49
CA ASP A 107 -13.81 21.97 -16.57
C ASP A 107 -14.15 20.48 -16.30
N LEU A 108 -14.19 20.08 -15.04
CA LEU A 108 -14.40 18.70 -14.62
C LEU A 108 -15.63 18.04 -15.25
N THR A 109 -16.77 18.74 -15.24
CA THR A 109 -18.01 18.19 -15.82
C THR A 109 -17.90 17.95 -17.32
N GLN A 110 -17.21 18.85 -18.03
CA GLN A 110 -16.98 18.69 -19.46
C GLN A 110 -16.03 17.52 -19.76
N ARG A 111 -15.01 17.33 -18.95
CA ARG A 111 -14.07 16.20 -19.05
C ARG A 111 -14.75 14.87 -18.79
N MET A 112 -15.70 14.83 -17.83
CA MET A 112 -16.50 13.63 -17.56
C MET A 112 -17.29 13.19 -18.80
N VAL A 113 -17.94 14.13 -19.49
CA VAL A 113 -18.71 13.85 -20.72
C VAL A 113 -17.81 13.41 -21.88
N GLN A 114 -16.60 13.96 -21.95
CA GLN A 114 -15.63 13.63 -23.00
C GLN A 114 -14.80 12.37 -22.71
N GLY A 115 -14.95 11.75 -21.54
CA GLY A 115 -14.15 10.60 -21.11
C GLY A 115 -12.66 10.92 -20.94
N ARG A 116 -12.31 12.17 -20.60
CA ARG A 116 -10.94 12.63 -20.36
C ARG A 116 -10.56 12.46 -18.88
N GLU A 117 -9.29 12.66 -18.58
CA GLU A 117 -8.79 12.64 -17.21
C GLU A 117 -9.55 13.63 -16.32
N LEU A 118 -10.05 13.14 -15.18
CA LEU A 118 -10.91 13.90 -14.28
C LEU A 118 -10.12 14.72 -13.26
N GLY A 119 -8.88 14.36 -13.00
CA GLY A 119 -8.06 15.03 -12.00
C GLY A 119 -6.60 14.63 -12.13
N GLN A 120 -5.77 15.34 -11.40
CA GLN A 120 -4.33 15.12 -11.34
C GLN A 120 -3.90 14.97 -9.87
N TRP A 121 -3.07 13.96 -9.62
CA TRP A 121 -2.42 13.81 -8.34
C TRP A 121 -1.03 14.47 -8.37
N ILE A 122 -0.78 15.31 -7.39
CA ILE A 122 0.57 15.78 -7.07
C ILE A 122 1.01 15.03 -5.84
N VAL A 123 2.16 14.39 -5.90
CA VAL A 123 2.75 13.61 -4.79
C VAL A 123 4.11 14.18 -4.44
N ASP A 124 4.49 14.03 -3.18
CA ASP A 124 5.84 14.36 -2.73
C ASP A 124 6.83 13.36 -3.35
N GLY A 125 7.67 13.85 -4.27
CA GLY A 125 8.72 13.06 -4.93
C GLY A 125 9.97 12.86 -4.07
N SER A 126 10.01 13.38 -2.85
CA SER A 126 11.16 13.26 -1.96
C SER A 126 11.17 11.94 -1.18
N ASP A 127 10.04 11.25 -1.14
CA ASP A 127 9.91 9.97 -0.46
C ASP A 127 10.29 8.84 -1.44
N THR A 128 11.58 8.73 -1.73
CA THR A 128 12.13 7.55 -2.40
C THR A 128 12.22 6.44 -1.37
N MET A 129 11.31 5.51 -1.48
CA MET A 129 11.45 4.22 -0.80
C MET A 129 12.71 3.48 -1.24
#